data_d8db162784e15f86a57562ce59b99281
#
_entry.id   d8db162784e15f86a57562ce59b99281
#
_cell.length_a   1.000
_cell.length_b   1.000
_cell.length_c   1.000
_cell.angle_alpha   90.00
_cell.angle_beta   90.00
_cell.angle_gamma   90.00
#
_symmetry.space_group_name_H-M   'P 1'
#
loop_
_entity.id
_entity.type
_entity.pdbx_description
1 polymer ?
#
loop_
_entity_poly.entity_id
_entity_poly.type
_entity_poly.pdbx_seq_one_letter_code
_entity_poly.pdbx_strand_id
1 'polypeptide(L)'
;MSLTYEIRPEATWENGKPILASDYVFTMKIIKNPKVQAANIRPYMEFIDDVKIDAENPKKFTIFAKKPYFLAEAFSGYGIYPEYIYDPKGLMKDFTLKELNDAKNKDKLQKNPKTQEVAKEFNSSKFSREKGFVVGAGPYEFTEWETGQQIILTKKANWWGDKVPALKVNPPKITYIIR
;
A
#
# COMPACT_ATOMS: atom_id res chain seq x y z
N MET A 1 2.58 4.55 -22.35
CA MET A 1 2.50 5.69 -21.42
C MET A 1 3.27 5.37 -20.17
N SER A 2 4.00 6.34 -19.62
CA SER A 2 4.70 6.16 -18.34
C SER A 2 4.45 7.37 -17.43
N LEU A 3 4.47 7.15 -16.12
CA LEU A 3 4.30 8.16 -15.08
C LEU A 3 5.44 7.98 -14.09
N THR A 4 6.17 9.06 -13.81
CA THR A 4 7.30 9.03 -12.86
C THR A 4 6.91 9.79 -11.60
N TYR A 5 7.16 9.17 -10.45
CA TYR A 5 6.89 9.71 -9.12
C TYR A 5 8.13 9.68 -8.25
N GLU A 6 8.18 10.59 -7.32
CA GLU A 6 9.18 10.61 -6.26
C GLU A 6 8.51 10.77 -4.90
N ILE A 7 8.79 9.84 -3.99
CA ILE A 7 8.33 9.89 -2.61
C ILE A 7 9.13 10.98 -1.88
N ARG A 8 8.44 11.81 -1.09
CA ARG A 8 9.08 12.90 -0.34
C ARG A 8 10.26 12.39 0.48
N PRO A 9 11.39 13.12 0.53
CA PRO A 9 12.58 12.71 1.29
C PRO A 9 12.27 12.47 2.78
N GLU A 10 11.39 13.29 3.37
CA GLU A 10 11.03 13.24 4.78
C GLU A 10 10.10 12.07 5.13
N ALA A 11 9.43 11.48 4.12
CA ALA A 11 8.40 10.48 4.36
C ALA A 11 8.97 9.21 5.00
N THR A 12 8.43 8.87 6.18
CA THR A 12 8.80 7.69 6.95
C THR A 12 7.56 6.93 7.44
N TRP A 13 7.74 5.64 7.69
CA TRP A 13 6.80 4.82 8.42
C TRP A 13 6.82 5.14 9.92
N GLU A 14 5.88 4.57 10.68
CA GLU A 14 5.78 4.75 12.14
C GLU A 14 7.02 4.27 12.90
N ASN A 15 7.75 3.31 12.36
CA ASN A 15 9.02 2.81 12.91
C ASN A 15 10.24 3.68 12.55
N GLY A 16 10.04 4.84 11.91
CA GLY A 16 11.08 5.76 11.47
C GLY A 16 11.82 5.34 10.19
N LYS A 17 11.56 4.16 9.62
CA LYS A 17 12.17 3.75 8.35
C LYS A 17 11.61 4.58 7.19
N PRO A 18 12.45 4.92 6.19
CA PRO A 18 11.98 5.66 5.02
C PRO A 18 10.95 4.86 4.24
N ILE A 19 9.96 5.56 3.66
CA ILE A 19 9.07 4.99 2.66
C ILE A 19 9.84 4.97 1.35
N LEU A 20 9.89 3.81 0.70
CA LEU A 20 10.66 3.58 -0.53
C LEU A 20 9.75 3.18 -1.70
N ALA A 21 10.27 3.32 -2.91
CA ALA A 21 9.60 2.85 -4.11
C ALA A 21 9.34 1.32 -4.09
N SER A 22 10.15 0.55 -3.34
CA SER A 22 9.90 -0.87 -3.11
C SER A 22 8.58 -1.14 -2.38
N ASP A 23 8.15 -0.27 -1.46
CA ASP A 23 6.84 -0.38 -0.79
C ASP A 23 5.69 -0.18 -1.79
N TYR A 24 5.86 0.71 -2.78
CA TYR A 24 4.89 0.86 -3.87
C TYR A 24 4.82 -0.39 -4.75
N VAL A 25 5.97 -0.94 -5.14
CA VAL A 25 6.04 -2.20 -5.92
C VAL A 25 5.37 -3.34 -5.14
N PHE A 26 5.67 -3.45 -3.85
CA PHE A 26 5.03 -4.42 -2.96
C PHE A 26 3.50 -4.24 -2.94
N THR A 27 3.02 -3.01 -2.78
CA THR A 27 1.58 -2.70 -2.79
C THR A 27 0.91 -3.19 -4.07
N MET A 28 1.52 -2.93 -5.22
CA MET A 28 1.00 -3.41 -6.50
C MET A 28 0.99 -4.94 -6.59
N LYS A 29 2.01 -5.62 -6.06
CA LYS A 29 2.05 -7.08 -5.99
C LYS A 29 0.93 -7.64 -5.11
N ILE A 30 0.65 -7.01 -3.96
CA ILE A 30 -0.47 -7.41 -3.09
C ILE A 30 -1.81 -7.25 -3.81
N ILE A 31 -2.08 -6.11 -4.44
CA ILE A 31 -3.34 -5.87 -5.16
C ILE A 31 -3.51 -6.89 -6.31
N LYS A 32 -2.42 -7.23 -6.99
CA LYS A 32 -2.43 -8.18 -8.12
C LYS A 32 -2.39 -9.65 -7.72
N ASN A 33 -2.12 -9.97 -6.45
CA ASN A 33 -2.22 -11.34 -5.96
C ASN A 33 -3.68 -11.84 -6.08
N PRO A 34 -3.93 -12.91 -6.85
CA PRO A 34 -5.29 -13.34 -7.17
C PRO A 34 -6.09 -13.87 -5.96
N LYS A 35 -5.44 -14.15 -4.84
CA LYS A 35 -6.06 -14.62 -3.59
C LYS A 35 -6.36 -13.49 -2.61
N VAL A 36 -5.81 -12.29 -2.81
CA VAL A 36 -6.12 -11.11 -1.98
C VAL A 36 -7.50 -10.57 -2.33
N GLN A 37 -8.28 -10.21 -1.31
CA GLN A 37 -9.62 -9.61 -1.43
C GLN A 37 -9.52 -8.14 -1.87
N ALA A 38 -9.11 -7.91 -3.11
CA ALA A 38 -8.95 -6.60 -3.73
C ALA A 38 -9.82 -6.44 -4.99
N ALA A 39 -10.96 -7.12 -5.06
CA ALA A 39 -11.83 -7.11 -6.25
C ALA A 39 -12.36 -5.71 -6.57
N ASN A 40 -12.56 -4.87 -5.57
CA ASN A 40 -13.04 -3.49 -5.69
C ASN A 40 -11.99 -2.52 -6.26
N ILE A 41 -10.70 -2.80 -6.09
CA ILE A 41 -9.61 -1.90 -6.54
C ILE A 41 -8.80 -2.46 -7.70
N ARG A 42 -8.69 -3.79 -7.82
CA ARG A 42 -7.88 -4.46 -8.83
C ARG A 42 -8.17 -4.00 -10.28
N PRO A 43 -9.43 -3.84 -10.72
CA PRO A 43 -9.73 -3.35 -12.08
C PRO A 43 -9.12 -1.99 -12.38
N TYR A 44 -9.09 -1.09 -11.40
CA TYR A 44 -8.51 0.25 -11.55
C TYR A 44 -6.97 0.24 -11.62
N MET A 45 -6.32 -0.87 -11.22
CA MET A 45 -4.86 -1.06 -11.27
C MET A 45 -4.42 -1.92 -12.47
N GLU A 46 -5.34 -2.37 -13.33
CA GLU A 46 -5.00 -3.22 -14.48
C GLU A 46 -4.15 -2.50 -15.53
N PHE A 47 -4.22 -1.17 -15.60
CA PHE A 47 -3.39 -0.40 -16.53
C PHE A 47 -1.89 -0.51 -16.21
N ILE A 48 -1.51 -0.76 -14.97
CA ILE A 48 -0.12 -0.87 -14.53
C ILE A 48 0.47 -2.20 -15.04
N ASP A 49 1.39 -2.11 -15.99
CA ASP A 49 2.12 -3.25 -16.53
C ASP A 49 3.34 -3.59 -15.67
N ASP A 50 4.17 -2.58 -15.39
CA ASP A 50 5.39 -2.71 -14.62
C ASP A 50 5.69 -1.45 -13.84
N VAL A 51 6.54 -1.57 -12.83
CA VAL A 51 7.09 -0.45 -12.05
C VAL A 51 8.59 -0.62 -11.94
N LYS A 52 9.35 0.38 -12.37
CA LYS A 52 10.82 0.38 -12.25
C LYS A 52 11.25 1.40 -11.23
N ILE A 53 12.07 0.97 -10.29
CA ILE A 53 12.71 1.82 -9.29
C ILE A 53 13.94 2.45 -9.96
N ASP A 54 14.17 3.73 -9.70
CA ASP A 54 15.36 4.44 -10.16
C ASP A 54 16.62 3.86 -9.47
N ALA A 55 17.71 3.70 -10.23
CA ALA A 55 18.92 3.06 -9.73
C ALA A 55 19.69 3.93 -8.72
N GLU A 56 19.55 5.25 -8.82
CA GLU A 56 20.26 6.22 -7.98
C GLU A 56 19.40 6.75 -6.83
N ASN A 57 18.07 6.72 -7.01
CA ASN A 57 17.12 7.23 -6.00
C ASN A 57 16.07 6.17 -5.63
N PRO A 58 16.20 5.48 -4.48
CA PRO A 58 15.27 4.44 -4.06
C PRO A 58 13.85 4.96 -3.72
N LYS A 59 13.64 6.28 -3.69
CA LYS A 59 12.33 6.92 -3.52
C LYS A 59 11.65 7.27 -4.85
N LYS A 60 12.37 7.17 -5.97
CA LYS A 60 11.87 7.49 -7.30
C LYS A 60 11.54 6.24 -8.08
N PHE A 61 10.42 6.24 -8.78
CA PHE A 61 9.97 5.12 -9.60
C PHE A 61 9.15 5.56 -10.79
N THR A 62 9.14 4.73 -11.82
CA THR A 62 8.35 4.94 -13.04
C THR A 62 7.37 3.80 -13.22
N ILE A 63 6.09 4.13 -13.34
CA ILE A 63 5.00 3.22 -13.68
C ILE A 63 4.90 3.15 -15.20
N PHE A 64 4.90 1.94 -15.74
CA PHE A 64 4.66 1.68 -17.16
C PHE A 64 3.24 1.15 -17.33
N ALA A 65 2.45 1.84 -18.17
CA ALA A 65 1.07 1.45 -18.44
C ALA A 65 0.98 0.61 -19.72
N LYS A 66 0.14 -0.44 -19.70
CA LYS A 66 -0.15 -1.30 -20.87
C LYS A 66 -0.69 -0.52 -22.06
N LYS A 67 -1.54 0.48 -21.77
CA LYS A 67 -2.17 1.39 -22.73
C LYS A 67 -2.46 2.73 -22.07
N PRO A 68 -2.70 3.79 -22.84
CA PRO A 68 -3.17 5.05 -22.27
C PRO A 68 -4.46 4.84 -21.47
N TYR A 69 -4.51 5.41 -20.27
CA TYR A 69 -5.67 5.35 -19.38
C TYR A 69 -5.87 6.72 -18.74
N PHE A 70 -7.04 7.32 -18.94
CA PHE A 70 -7.27 8.71 -18.53
C PHE A 70 -7.25 8.94 -17.01
N LEU A 71 -7.56 7.89 -16.23
CA LEU A 71 -7.48 7.93 -14.76
C LEU A 71 -6.14 7.43 -14.20
N ALA A 72 -5.12 7.22 -15.04
CA ALA A 72 -3.86 6.63 -14.61
C ALA A 72 -3.19 7.43 -13.50
N GLU A 73 -3.18 8.77 -13.59
CA GLU A 73 -2.60 9.63 -12.55
C GLU A 73 -3.35 9.49 -11.22
N ALA A 74 -4.67 9.55 -11.25
CA ALA A 74 -5.51 9.46 -10.06
C ALA A 74 -5.34 8.11 -9.33
N PHE A 75 -5.32 7.00 -10.08
CA PHE A 75 -5.21 5.67 -9.49
C PHE A 75 -3.77 5.26 -9.17
N SER A 76 -2.75 5.81 -9.83
CA SER A 76 -1.37 5.58 -9.46
C SER A 76 -1.00 6.17 -8.08
N GLY A 77 -1.76 7.16 -7.60
CA GLY A 77 -1.66 7.70 -6.25
C GLY A 77 -2.33 6.87 -5.16
N TYR A 78 -2.69 5.62 -5.42
CA TYR A 78 -3.23 4.71 -4.40
C TYR A 78 -2.28 4.54 -3.21
N GLY A 79 -2.85 4.31 -2.02
CA GLY A 79 -2.07 4.17 -0.80
C GLY A 79 -0.95 3.14 -0.89
N ILE A 80 0.13 3.37 -0.16
CA ILE A 80 1.30 2.49 -0.10
C ILE A 80 1.22 1.64 1.17
N TYR A 81 1.45 0.33 1.04
CA TYR A 81 1.50 -0.61 2.16
C TYR A 81 2.93 -0.87 2.62
N PRO A 82 3.23 -0.84 3.93
CA PRO A 82 4.55 -1.20 4.45
C PRO A 82 4.81 -2.70 4.33
N GLU A 83 5.77 -3.10 3.49
CA GLU A 83 6.12 -4.51 3.29
C GLU A 83 6.48 -5.21 4.60
N TYR A 84 7.21 -4.51 5.49
CA TYR A 84 7.68 -5.08 6.77
C TYR A 84 6.55 -5.48 7.73
N ILE A 85 5.33 -4.95 7.54
CA ILE A 85 4.14 -5.32 8.31
C ILE A 85 3.34 -6.43 7.61
N TYR A 86 3.09 -6.26 6.30
CA TYR A 86 2.15 -7.11 5.57
C TYR A 86 2.80 -8.37 4.99
N ASP A 87 4.11 -8.37 4.80
CA ASP A 87 4.89 -9.53 4.34
C ASP A 87 6.26 -9.57 5.02
N PRO A 88 6.32 -9.76 6.35
CA PRO A 88 7.58 -9.78 7.10
C PRO A 88 8.52 -10.91 6.66
N LYS A 89 8.00 -11.94 5.99
CA LYS A 89 8.79 -13.04 5.43
C LYS A 89 9.32 -12.75 4.03
N GLY A 90 8.86 -11.67 3.37
CA GLY A 90 9.27 -11.29 2.03
C GLY A 90 8.81 -12.26 0.94
N LEU A 91 7.70 -12.97 1.14
CA LEU A 91 7.21 -13.99 0.22
C LEU A 91 6.86 -13.44 -1.18
N MET A 92 6.39 -12.18 -1.23
CA MET A 92 6.08 -11.52 -2.50
C MET A 92 7.31 -11.07 -3.29
N LYS A 93 8.52 -11.16 -2.72
CA LYS A 93 9.77 -10.85 -3.44
C LYS A 93 10.02 -11.81 -4.60
N ASP A 94 9.57 -13.05 -4.47
CA ASP A 94 9.74 -14.09 -5.50
C ASP A 94 8.89 -13.87 -6.76
N PHE A 95 7.98 -12.90 -6.76
CA PHE A 95 7.09 -12.63 -7.88
C PHE A 95 7.38 -11.27 -8.51
N THR A 96 7.39 -11.22 -9.83
CA THR A 96 7.43 -9.95 -10.58
C THR A 96 6.01 -9.45 -10.85
N LEU A 97 5.86 -8.13 -11.09
CA LEU A 97 4.57 -7.58 -11.51
C LEU A 97 4.11 -8.16 -12.85
N LYS A 98 5.03 -8.46 -13.76
CA LYS A 98 4.72 -9.09 -15.05
C LYS A 98 4.12 -10.48 -14.89
N GLU A 99 4.69 -11.31 -14.00
CA GLU A 99 4.12 -12.62 -13.68
C GLU A 99 2.72 -12.53 -13.09
N LEU A 100 2.50 -11.58 -12.18
CA LEU A 100 1.19 -11.34 -11.55
C LEU A 100 0.16 -10.75 -12.51
N ASN A 101 0.61 -10.04 -13.55
CA ASN A 101 -0.24 -9.47 -14.60
C ASN A 101 -0.62 -10.44 -15.70
N ASP A 102 0.13 -11.54 -15.88
CA ASP A 102 -0.12 -12.49 -16.94
C ASP A 102 -1.30 -13.41 -16.57
N ALA A 103 -2.38 -13.28 -17.31
CA ALA A 103 -3.59 -14.09 -17.11
C ALA A 103 -3.31 -15.62 -17.19
N LYS A 104 -2.30 -16.04 -17.96
CA LYS A 104 -1.88 -17.45 -18.06
C LYS A 104 -1.34 -18.01 -16.74
N ASN A 105 -0.79 -17.16 -15.90
CA ASN A 105 -0.25 -17.55 -14.60
C ASN A 105 -1.31 -17.61 -13.49
N LYS A 106 -2.53 -17.14 -13.73
CA LYS A 106 -3.56 -16.98 -12.70
C LYS A 106 -3.79 -18.25 -11.89
N ASP A 107 -4.00 -19.39 -12.53
CA ASP A 107 -4.25 -20.66 -11.85
C ASP A 107 -3.04 -21.15 -11.06
N LYS A 108 -1.83 -20.99 -11.62
CA LYS A 108 -0.57 -21.30 -10.95
C LYS A 108 -0.38 -20.43 -9.71
N LEU A 109 -0.64 -19.13 -9.82
CA LEU A 109 -0.53 -18.16 -8.72
C LEU A 109 -1.57 -18.46 -7.63
N GLN A 110 -2.80 -18.81 -8.00
CA GLN A 110 -3.83 -19.17 -7.02
C GLN A 110 -3.50 -20.41 -6.19
N LYS A 111 -2.75 -21.34 -6.76
CA LYS A 111 -2.31 -22.60 -6.12
C LYS A 111 -0.96 -22.47 -5.42
N ASN A 112 -0.23 -21.38 -5.63
CA ASN A 112 1.10 -21.21 -5.04
C ASN A 112 1.01 -20.97 -3.53
N PRO A 113 1.74 -21.74 -2.71
CA PRO A 113 1.69 -21.60 -1.23
C PRO A 113 2.02 -20.20 -0.72
N LYS A 114 2.99 -19.51 -1.34
CA LYS A 114 3.41 -18.15 -0.90
C LYS A 114 2.32 -17.12 -1.14
N THR A 115 1.68 -17.14 -2.32
CA THR A 115 0.56 -16.22 -2.61
C THR A 115 -0.64 -16.49 -1.72
N GLN A 116 -0.90 -17.77 -1.37
CA GLN A 116 -1.97 -18.15 -0.46
C GLN A 116 -1.68 -17.71 0.97
N GLU A 117 -0.45 -17.90 1.46
CA GLU A 117 -0.04 -17.51 2.81
C GLU A 117 -0.16 -15.99 3.00
N VAL A 118 0.41 -15.20 2.08
CA VAL A 118 0.31 -13.73 2.12
C VAL A 118 -1.16 -13.28 2.06
N ALA A 119 -1.95 -13.88 1.18
CA ALA A 119 -3.36 -13.50 1.06
C ALA A 119 -4.18 -13.88 2.30
N LYS A 120 -3.90 -15.00 2.95
CA LYS A 120 -4.53 -15.41 4.20
C LYS A 120 -4.30 -14.38 5.30
N GLU A 121 -3.05 -13.97 5.48
CA GLU A 121 -2.69 -12.93 6.44
C GLU A 121 -3.33 -11.58 6.08
N PHE A 122 -3.16 -11.13 4.84
CA PHE A 122 -3.67 -9.83 4.38
C PHE A 122 -5.20 -9.71 4.46
N ASN A 123 -5.93 -10.79 4.19
CA ASN A 123 -7.39 -10.81 4.25
C ASN A 123 -7.92 -10.96 5.68
N SER A 124 -7.06 -11.17 6.68
CA SER A 124 -7.48 -11.30 8.07
C SER A 124 -7.91 -9.95 8.65
N SER A 125 -8.68 -9.98 9.73
CA SER A 125 -9.08 -8.77 10.47
C SER A 125 -7.91 -8.04 11.13
N LYS A 126 -6.76 -8.71 11.29
CA LYS A 126 -5.56 -8.18 11.91
C LYS A 126 -5.14 -6.82 11.32
N PHE A 127 -5.01 -6.75 9.99
CA PHE A 127 -4.55 -5.54 9.30
C PHE A 127 -5.64 -4.48 9.06
N SER A 128 -6.86 -4.75 9.51
CA SER A 128 -7.96 -3.80 9.41
C SER A 128 -8.51 -3.34 10.76
N ARG A 129 -8.21 -4.07 11.86
CA ARG A 129 -8.84 -3.83 13.15
C ARG A 129 -7.91 -3.86 14.36
N GLU A 130 -6.68 -4.36 14.23
CA GLU A 130 -5.79 -4.50 15.36
C GLU A 130 -4.79 -3.35 15.43
N LYS A 131 -4.71 -2.71 16.59
CA LYS A 131 -3.71 -1.66 16.86
C LYS A 131 -2.30 -2.20 16.67
N GLY A 132 -1.44 -1.42 16.01
CA GLY A 132 -0.07 -1.80 15.68
C GLY A 132 0.10 -2.59 14.38
N PHE A 133 -1.03 -3.06 13.78
CA PHE A 133 -1.03 -3.70 12.45
C PHE A 133 -1.71 -2.82 11.38
N VAL A 134 -2.62 -1.94 11.78
CA VAL A 134 -3.17 -0.89 10.91
C VAL A 134 -2.17 0.26 10.87
N VAL A 135 -1.18 0.17 10.00
CA VAL A 135 -0.06 1.10 9.89
C VAL A 135 -0.18 1.94 8.62
N GLY A 136 0.07 3.22 8.73
CA GLY A 136 0.03 4.15 7.60
C GLY A 136 1.04 5.29 7.72
N ALA A 137 1.31 5.96 6.60
CA ALA A 137 2.23 7.10 6.52
C ALA A 137 1.58 8.45 6.88
N GLY A 138 0.27 8.46 7.10
CA GLY A 138 -0.50 9.66 7.44
C GLY A 138 -0.28 10.17 8.86
N PRO A 139 -0.87 11.33 9.18
CA PRO A 139 -0.69 12.02 10.47
C PRO A 139 -1.37 11.35 11.65
N TYR A 140 -2.24 10.40 11.39
CA TYR A 140 -3.00 9.72 12.44
C TYR A 140 -2.65 8.25 12.50
N GLU A 141 -2.60 7.71 13.72
CA GLU A 141 -2.54 6.27 13.99
C GLU A 141 -3.93 5.73 14.33
N PHE A 142 -4.16 4.49 13.96
CA PHE A 142 -5.34 3.74 14.35
C PHE A 142 -5.27 3.42 15.85
N THR A 143 -6.27 3.85 16.60
CA THR A 143 -6.32 3.66 18.05
C THR A 143 -7.30 2.56 18.42
N GLU A 144 -8.53 2.61 17.88
CA GLU A 144 -9.60 1.72 18.28
C GLU A 144 -10.67 1.60 17.19
N TRP A 145 -11.28 0.44 17.09
CA TRP A 145 -12.50 0.20 16.34
C TRP A 145 -13.54 -0.53 17.20
N GLU A 146 -14.54 0.18 17.61
CA GLU A 146 -15.73 -0.36 18.30
C GLU A 146 -16.80 -0.66 17.24
N THR A 147 -17.00 -1.97 16.99
CA THR A 147 -17.87 -2.43 15.89
C THR A 147 -19.31 -1.92 16.06
N GLY A 148 -19.85 -1.30 15.02
CA GLY A 148 -21.19 -0.72 15.03
C GLY A 148 -21.31 0.62 15.75
N GLN A 149 -20.24 1.16 16.32
CA GLN A 149 -20.26 2.41 17.09
C GLN A 149 -19.30 3.45 16.52
N GLN A 150 -17.99 3.21 16.57
CA GLN A 150 -17.01 4.22 16.21
C GLN A 150 -15.64 3.66 15.80
N ILE A 151 -14.89 4.49 15.06
CA ILE A 151 -13.46 4.31 14.80
C ILE A 151 -12.73 5.52 15.32
N ILE A 152 -11.67 5.32 16.10
CA ILE A 152 -10.87 6.37 16.70
C ILE A 152 -9.49 6.39 16.08
N LEU A 153 -9.08 7.57 15.61
CA LEU A 153 -7.74 7.86 15.15
C LEU A 153 -7.12 8.94 16.03
N THR A 154 -5.89 8.74 16.47
CA THR A 154 -5.15 9.70 17.29
C THR A 154 -3.99 10.30 16.49
N LYS A 155 -3.75 11.60 16.63
CA LYS A 155 -2.62 12.27 15.97
C LYS A 155 -1.30 11.69 16.48
N LYS A 156 -0.40 11.32 15.55
CA LYS A 156 0.95 10.87 15.86
C LYS A 156 1.78 12.01 16.47
N ALA A 157 2.53 11.72 17.52
CA ALA A 157 3.35 12.73 18.22
C ALA A 157 4.51 13.24 17.34
N ASN A 158 5.07 12.40 16.48
CA ASN A 158 6.26 12.70 15.66
C ASN A 158 6.02 12.34 14.20
N TRP A 159 4.95 12.83 13.61
CA TRP A 159 4.68 12.59 12.21
C TRP A 159 5.66 13.36 11.32
N TRP A 160 6.25 12.69 10.35
CA TRP A 160 7.21 13.29 9.41
C TRP A 160 6.66 14.54 8.69
N GLY A 161 5.37 14.57 8.39
CA GLY A 161 4.72 15.68 7.71
C GLY A 161 4.60 16.96 8.54
N ASP A 162 4.78 16.91 9.85
CA ASP A 162 4.82 18.12 10.69
C ASP A 162 6.01 19.04 10.34
N LYS A 163 7.04 18.48 9.67
CA LYS A 163 8.19 19.26 9.14
C LYS A 163 7.87 19.95 7.81
N VAL A 164 6.75 19.62 7.18
CA VAL A 164 6.32 20.17 5.89
C VAL A 164 5.15 21.13 6.14
N PRO A 165 5.32 22.46 6.00
CA PRO A 165 4.29 23.44 6.37
C PRO A 165 2.92 23.20 5.75
N ALA A 166 2.87 22.74 4.50
CA ALA A 166 1.64 22.45 3.77
C ALA A 166 0.88 21.21 4.26
N LEU A 167 1.52 20.36 5.10
CA LEU A 167 0.93 19.10 5.55
C LEU A 167 0.49 19.13 7.03
N LYS A 168 0.68 20.26 7.73
CA LYS A 168 0.30 20.37 9.14
C LYS A 168 -1.17 20.05 9.36
N VAL A 169 -1.44 19.23 10.37
CA VAL A 169 -2.79 18.90 10.83
C VAL A 169 -2.95 19.27 12.30
N ASN A 170 -4.11 19.82 12.67
CA ASN A 170 -4.34 20.35 14.01
C ASN A 170 -5.16 19.44 14.93
N PRO A 171 -6.22 18.73 14.48
CA PRO A 171 -7.03 17.93 15.38
C PRO A 171 -6.20 16.85 16.09
N PRO A 172 -6.24 16.74 17.42
CA PRO A 172 -5.49 15.73 18.16
C PRO A 172 -6.10 14.33 18.02
N LYS A 173 -7.39 14.28 17.67
CA LYS A 173 -8.18 13.05 17.55
C LYS A 173 -9.26 13.21 16.49
N ILE A 174 -9.53 12.14 15.76
CA ILE A 174 -10.66 12.02 14.83
C ILE A 174 -11.50 10.83 15.29
N THR A 175 -12.80 11.03 15.40
CA THR A 175 -13.75 9.95 15.72
C THR A 175 -14.76 9.85 14.58
N TYR A 176 -14.80 8.68 13.93
CA TYR A 176 -15.83 8.33 12.96
C TYR A 176 -16.94 7.58 13.69
N ILE A 177 -18.14 8.16 13.73
CA ILE A 177 -19.33 7.53 14.33
C ILE A 177 -20.06 6.77 13.22
N ILE A 178 -20.35 5.49 13.47
CA ILE A 178 -21.12 4.61 12.58
C ILE A 178 -22.59 4.74 12.99
N ARG A 179 -23.42 5.26 12.07
CA ARG A 179 -24.87 5.40 12.25
C ARG A 179 -25.63 4.41 11.39
#